data_4ec1c74600421faa9b158479e23cc96e
#
_entry.id   4ec1c74600421faa9b158479e23cc96e
#
_cell.length_a   1.000
_cell.length_b   1.000
_cell.length_c   1.000
_cell.angle_alpha   90.00
_cell.angle_beta   90.00
_cell.angle_gamma   90.00
#
_symmetry.space_group_name_H-M   'P 1'
#
loop_
_entity.id
_entity.type
_entity.pdbx_description
1 polymer ?
#
loop_
_entity_poly.entity_id
_entity_poly.type
_entity_poly.pdbx_seq_one_letter_code
_entity_poly.pdbx_strand_id
1 'polypeptide(L)'
;MIVVTGGAGFIGSNIVKGLNAQGRNDILVVDNLKNGHKFINLADCDIADYLDKEDFQSRIFAEEGLPDIECVFHEGACSATTEWDGKYMMDNNYEYSKDLLNYCLNRKIPFLYASSAAVYGEGPEFVESREYEKPLNVYGYSKFQFDQYVRRILPLAESQVAGFRYFNVYGPREQHKGDMASVAFKLHRQILAGENVKLFGAYDGYEAGMQSRDFVYIDDVV
;
A
#
# COMPACT_ATOMS: atom_id res chain seq x y z
N MET A 1 10.74 -15.52 9.16
CA MET A 1 9.34 -15.03 9.21
C MET A 1 9.16 -13.92 8.19
N ILE A 2 8.04 -13.88 7.48
CA ILE A 2 7.71 -12.81 6.54
C ILE A 2 6.92 -11.74 7.29
N VAL A 3 7.25 -10.47 7.10
CA VAL A 3 6.51 -9.34 7.69
C VAL A 3 5.65 -8.68 6.61
N VAL A 4 4.36 -8.48 6.89
CA VAL A 4 3.44 -7.74 6.01
C VAL A 4 2.86 -6.56 6.79
N THR A 5 3.37 -5.35 6.54
CA THR A 5 2.79 -4.15 7.15
C THR A 5 1.58 -3.68 6.34
N GLY A 6 0.60 -3.09 7.00
CA GLY A 6 -0.72 -2.86 6.37
C GLY A 6 -1.43 -4.17 6.03
N GLY A 7 -1.07 -5.26 6.72
CA GLY A 7 -1.51 -6.61 6.40
C GLY A 7 -2.99 -6.87 6.62
N ALA A 8 -3.70 -6.03 7.37
CA ALA A 8 -5.17 -6.07 7.47
C ALA A 8 -5.85 -5.20 6.40
N GLY A 9 -5.08 -4.44 5.61
CA GLY A 9 -5.59 -3.62 4.50
C GLY A 9 -5.93 -4.46 3.27
N PHE A 10 -6.35 -3.79 2.21
CA PHE A 10 -6.76 -4.43 0.95
C PHE A 10 -5.61 -5.23 0.31
N ILE A 11 -4.52 -4.57 -0.06
CA ILE A 11 -3.40 -5.22 -0.75
C ILE A 11 -2.67 -6.18 0.21
N GLY A 12 -2.32 -5.70 1.41
CA GLY A 12 -1.58 -6.50 2.38
C GLY A 12 -2.25 -7.82 2.74
N SER A 13 -3.58 -7.84 2.94
CA SER A 13 -4.30 -9.07 3.27
C SER A 13 -4.40 -10.05 2.09
N ASN A 14 -4.39 -9.55 0.85
CA ASN A 14 -4.29 -10.42 -0.32
C ASN A 14 -2.88 -11.01 -0.47
N ILE A 15 -1.82 -10.25 -0.15
CA ILE A 15 -0.45 -10.79 -0.07
C ILE A 15 -0.37 -11.89 1.01
N VAL A 16 -0.93 -11.66 2.21
CA VAL A 16 -1.01 -12.70 3.26
C VAL A 16 -1.71 -13.94 2.73
N LYS A 17 -2.84 -13.78 2.04
CA LYS A 17 -3.60 -14.90 1.46
C LYS A 17 -2.81 -15.64 0.37
N GLY A 18 -2.11 -14.90 -0.50
CA GLY A 18 -1.24 -15.48 -1.53
C GLY A 18 -0.09 -16.28 -0.93
N LEU A 19 0.55 -15.77 0.13
CA LEU A 19 1.57 -16.49 0.88
C LEU A 19 1.02 -17.77 1.50
N ASN A 20 -0.19 -17.74 2.10
CA ASN A 20 -0.86 -18.94 2.61
C ASN A 20 -1.12 -19.97 1.51
N ALA A 21 -1.52 -19.53 0.32
CA ALA A 21 -1.72 -20.43 -0.82
C ALA A 21 -0.42 -21.12 -1.26
N GLN A 22 0.74 -20.51 -0.99
CA GLN A 22 2.07 -21.10 -1.20
C GLN A 22 2.56 -21.92 0.01
N GLY A 23 1.72 -22.15 1.02
CA GLY A 23 2.05 -22.93 2.21
C GLY A 23 2.83 -22.15 3.28
N ARG A 24 2.97 -20.81 3.17
CA ARG A 24 3.62 -19.96 4.16
C ARG A 24 2.59 -19.47 5.17
N ASN A 25 2.81 -19.77 6.44
CA ASN A 25 2.02 -19.29 7.58
C ASN A 25 2.88 -18.62 8.67
N ASP A 26 4.19 -18.59 8.46
CA ASP A 26 5.15 -17.90 9.31
C ASP A 26 5.17 -16.39 9.02
N ILE A 27 3.99 -15.79 9.09
CA ILE A 27 3.73 -14.39 8.72
C ILE A 27 3.45 -13.56 9.96
N LEU A 28 4.18 -12.46 10.12
CA LEU A 28 3.87 -11.41 11.08
C LEU A 28 3.08 -10.30 10.37
N VAL A 29 1.82 -10.15 10.73
CA VAL A 29 0.98 -9.05 10.26
C VAL A 29 1.18 -7.83 11.15
N VAL A 30 1.46 -6.69 10.55
CA VAL A 30 1.57 -5.39 11.24
C VAL A 30 0.51 -4.44 10.70
N ASP A 31 -0.38 -3.98 11.57
CA ASP A 31 -1.43 -3.01 11.22
C ASP A 31 -1.89 -2.27 12.48
N ASN A 32 -2.67 -1.20 12.37
CA ASN A 32 -3.18 -0.48 13.53
C ASN A 32 -4.63 -0.83 13.91
N LEU A 33 -5.35 -1.59 13.13
CA LEU A 33 -6.76 -1.98 13.30
C LEU A 33 -7.70 -0.89 13.89
N LYS A 34 -7.34 0.40 13.76
CA LYS A 34 -8.21 1.52 14.18
C LYS A 34 -9.59 1.45 13.52
N ASN A 35 -9.63 1.02 12.27
CA ASN A 35 -10.88 0.55 11.65
C ASN A 35 -11.02 -0.94 11.91
N GLY A 36 -11.77 -1.30 12.95
CA GLY A 36 -11.97 -2.71 13.35
C GLY A 36 -12.57 -3.59 12.26
N HIS A 37 -13.32 -3.04 11.29
CA HIS A 37 -13.86 -3.83 10.17
C HIS A 37 -12.78 -4.52 9.31
N LYS A 38 -11.54 -4.08 9.39
CA LYS A 38 -10.42 -4.74 8.68
C LYS A 38 -10.16 -6.17 9.14
N PHE A 39 -10.63 -6.58 10.32
CA PHE A 39 -10.46 -7.96 10.80
C PHE A 39 -11.00 -9.00 9.80
N ILE A 40 -12.06 -8.66 9.07
CA ILE A 40 -12.68 -9.54 8.07
C ILE A 40 -11.66 -9.97 7.00
N ASN A 41 -10.70 -9.10 6.68
CA ASN A 41 -9.67 -9.38 5.70
C ASN A 41 -8.63 -10.41 6.17
N LEU A 42 -8.54 -10.64 7.48
CA LEU A 42 -7.61 -11.61 8.08
C LEU A 42 -8.31 -12.86 8.59
N ALA A 43 -9.64 -12.87 8.66
CA ALA A 43 -10.42 -13.93 9.30
C ALA A 43 -10.24 -15.32 8.64
N ASP A 44 -9.85 -15.35 7.38
CA ASP A 44 -9.59 -16.56 6.59
C ASP A 44 -8.09 -16.75 6.24
N CYS A 45 -7.20 -16.05 6.96
CA CYS A 45 -5.76 -16.13 6.79
C CYS A 45 -5.11 -16.84 7.98
N ASP A 46 -4.07 -17.63 7.70
CA ASP A 46 -3.21 -18.24 8.69
C ASP A 46 -1.97 -17.37 8.89
N ILE A 47 -1.83 -16.80 10.09
CA ILE A 47 -0.69 -15.94 10.47
C ILE A 47 -0.04 -16.45 11.75
N ALA A 48 1.25 -16.24 11.89
CA ALA A 48 1.98 -16.62 13.11
C ALA A 48 1.75 -15.62 14.24
N ASP A 49 1.67 -14.33 13.94
CA ASP A 49 1.46 -13.29 14.95
C ASP A 49 0.93 -11.99 14.33
N TYR A 50 0.40 -11.13 15.20
CA TYR A 50 -0.03 -9.77 14.88
C TYR A 50 0.62 -8.79 15.83
N LEU A 51 1.13 -7.68 15.29
CA LEU A 51 1.59 -6.55 16.09
C LEU A 51 0.90 -5.26 15.66
N ASP A 52 0.60 -4.41 16.64
CA ASP A 52 0.22 -3.03 16.35
C ASP A 52 1.40 -2.29 15.70
N LYS A 53 1.09 -1.37 14.80
CA LYS A 53 2.08 -0.58 14.06
C LYS A 53 3.05 0.17 15.00
N GLU A 54 2.54 0.76 16.08
CA GLU A 54 3.34 1.56 17.01
C GLU A 54 4.26 0.66 17.85
N ASP A 55 3.75 -0.52 18.28
CA ASP A 55 4.55 -1.53 18.97
C ASP A 55 5.65 -2.09 18.07
N PHE A 56 5.33 -2.37 16.81
CA PHE A 56 6.31 -2.83 15.83
C PHE A 56 7.42 -1.80 15.60
N GLN A 57 7.06 -0.52 15.42
CA GLN A 57 8.04 0.56 15.26
C GLN A 57 8.92 0.71 16.52
N SER A 58 8.34 0.59 17.71
CA SER A 58 9.09 0.64 18.96
C SER A 58 10.13 -0.49 19.06
N ARG A 59 9.77 -1.71 18.63
CA ARG A 59 10.69 -2.85 18.59
C ARG A 59 11.80 -2.68 17.55
N ILE A 60 11.50 -2.06 16.40
CA ILE A 60 12.50 -1.70 15.40
C ILE A 60 13.54 -0.75 15.99
N PHE A 61 13.12 0.29 16.70
CA PHE A 61 14.04 1.25 17.32
C PHE A 61 14.85 0.65 18.48
N ALA A 62 14.22 -0.21 19.28
CA ALA A 62 14.91 -0.90 20.37
C ALA A 62 15.84 -2.02 19.85
N GLU A 63 15.66 -2.46 18.62
CA GLU A 63 16.31 -3.63 18.02
C GLU A 63 16.07 -4.93 18.79
N GLU A 64 14.93 -5.02 19.49
CA GLU A 64 14.59 -6.13 20.37
C GLU A 64 13.20 -6.69 20.08
N GLY A 65 13.00 -7.96 20.46
CA GLY A 65 11.69 -8.59 20.47
C GLY A 65 11.06 -8.83 19.09
N LEU A 66 11.85 -8.78 18.02
CA LEU A 66 11.41 -9.18 16.68
C LEU A 66 12.03 -10.54 16.33
N PRO A 67 11.30 -11.39 15.59
CA PRO A 67 11.82 -12.65 15.08
C PRO A 67 12.85 -12.40 13.98
N ASP A 68 13.55 -13.45 13.53
CA ASP A 68 14.35 -13.40 12.32
C ASP A 68 13.45 -13.13 11.10
N ILE A 69 13.64 -11.98 10.49
CA ILE A 69 12.83 -11.52 9.35
C ILE A 69 13.52 -11.94 8.05
N GLU A 70 12.81 -12.69 7.23
CA GLU A 70 13.25 -13.15 5.91
C GLU A 70 13.01 -12.08 4.83
N CYS A 71 11.86 -11.40 4.89
CA CYS A 71 11.43 -10.40 3.91
C CYS A 71 10.35 -9.49 4.51
N VAL A 72 10.28 -8.26 4.03
CA VAL A 72 9.24 -7.30 4.40
C VAL A 72 8.46 -6.87 3.17
N PHE A 73 7.13 -7.06 3.22
CA PHE A 73 6.15 -6.44 2.33
C PHE A 73 5.55 -5.22 3.04
N HIS A 74 5.91 -4.03 2.58
CA HIS A 74 5.49 -2.78 3.21
C HIS A 74 4.35 -2.13 2.45
N GLU A 75 3.11 -2.51 2.81
CA GLU A 75 1.86 -1.97 2.26
C GLU A 75 1.20 -0.95 3.21
N GLY A 76 1.75 -0.79 4.41
CA GLY A 76 1.21 0.08 5.45
C GLY A 76 1.40 1.56 5.13
N ALA A 77 0.31 2.27 4.87
CA ALA A 77 0.30 3.71 4.64
C ALA A 77 -1.10 4.30 4.90
N CYS A 78 -1.17 5.62 5.09
CA CYS A 78 -2.41 6.35 4.85
C CYS A 78 -2.57 6.52 3.33
N SER A 79 -3.61 5.91 2.76
CA SER A 79 -3.87 5.94 1.31
C SER A 79 -4.99 6.94 0.93
N ALA A 80 -5.45 7.76 1.89
CA ALA A 80 -6.49 8.76 1.64
C ALA A 80 -5.91 9.94 0.86
N THR A 81 -6.25 10.05 -0.42
CA THR A 81 -5.80 11.16 -1.29
C THR A 81 -6.47 12.49 -0.92
N THR A 82 -7.51 12.45 -0.09
CA THR A 82 -8.25 13.60 0.43
C THR A 82 -7.76 14.08 1.80
N GLU A 83 -6.77 13.41 2.39
CA GLU A 83 -6.13 13.86 3.62
C GLU A 83 -5.17 15.00 3.32
N TRP A 84 -5.30 16.12 4.07
CA TRP A 84 -4.48 17.33 3.91
C TRP A 84 -3.63 17.66 5.13
N ASP A 85 -3.68 16.87 6.20
CA ASP A 85 -2.70 16.99 7.28
C ASP A 85 -1.34 16.50 6.79
N GLY A 86 -0.51 17.44 6.33
CA GLY A 86 0.79 17.16 5.76
C GLY A 86 1.75 16.53 6.78
N LYS A 87 1.67 16.95 8.05
CA LYS A 87 2.54 16.36 9.09
C LYS A 87 2.17 14.91 9.33
N TYR A 88 0.90 14.62 9.56
CA TYR A 88 0.41 13.25 9.71
C TYR A 88 0.79 12.37 8.52
N MET A 89 0.62 12.88 7.30
CA MET A 89 0.93 12.14 6.08
C MET A 89 2.42 11.83 5.97
N MET A 90 3.28 12.81 6.26
CA MET A 90 4.73 12.60 6.20
C MET A 90 5.23 11.68 7.33
N ASP A 91 4.76 11.84 8.55
CA ASP A 91 5.13 10.95 9.66
C ASP A 91 4.72 9.50 9.35
N ASN A 92 3.50 9.31 8.84
CA ASN A 92 2.93 7.99 8.63
C ASN A 92 3.46 7.26 7.37
N ASN A 93 3.67 7.99 6.27
CA ASN A 93 4.03 7.39 4.99
C ASN A 93 5.51 7.52 4.64
N TYR A 94 6.17 8.58 5.09
CA TYR A 94 7.57 8.83 4.75
C TYR A 94 8.53 8.45 5.89
N GLU A 95 8.37 9.02 7.09
CA GLU A 95 9.30 8.74 8.19
C GLU A 95 9.22 7.27 8.62
N TYR A 96 8.01 6.75 8.84
CA TYR A 96 7.82 5.35 9.19
C TYR A 96 8.42 4.39 8.13
N SER A 97 8.24 4.69 6.85
CA SER A 97 8.81 3.87 5.77
C SER A 97 10.34 3.92 5.75
N LYS A 98 10.94 5.08 6.06
CA LYS A 98 12.40 5.23 6.18
C LYS A 98 12.96 4.42 7.34
N ASP A 99 12.31 4.48 8.50
CA ASP A 99 12.74 3.74 9.68
C ASP A 99 12.78 2.24 9.39
N LEU A 100 11.70 1.73 8.79
CA LEU A 100 11.60 0.32 8.43
C LEU A 100 12.62 -0.08 7.35
N LEU A 101 12.79 0.74 6.32
CA LEU A 101 13.77 0.48 5.27
C LEU A 101 15.20 0.46 5.84
N ASN A 102 15.57 1.44 6.69
CA ASN A 102 16.89 1.49 7.29
C ASN A 102 17.16 0.26 8.18
N TYR A 103 16.15 -0.18 8.94
CA TYR A 103 16.23 -1.42 9.70
C TYR A 103 16.51 -2.63 8.79
N CYS A 104 15.79 -2.73 7.68
CA CYS A 104 15.96 -3.82 6.71
C CYS A 104 17.35 -3.78 6.04
N LEU A 105 17.83 -2.61 5.63
CA LEU A 105 19.14 -2.45 5.01
C LEU A 105 20.28 -2.85 5.96
N ASN A 106 20.21 -2.43 7.23
CA ASN A 106 21.21 -2.75 8.24
C ASN A 106 21.32 -4.28 8.50
N ARG A 107 20.24 -5.02 8.22
CA ARG A 107 20.15 -6.48 8.41
C ARG A 107 20.16 -7.28 7.13
N LYS A 108 20.29 -6.61 5.99
CA LYS A 108 20.25 -7.20 4.63
C LYS A 108 18.95 -7.97 4.37
N ILE A 109 17.83 -7.45 4.91
CA ILE A 109 16.49 -8.00 4.71
C ILE A 109 15.92 -7.44 3.41
N PRO A 110 15.42 -8.26 2.48
CA PRO A 110 14.67 -7.81 1.32
C PRO A 110 13.46 -6.97 1.70
N PHE A 111 13.27 -5.85 1.00
CA PHE A 111 12.22 -4.87 1.28
C PHE A 111 11.44 -4.52 0.00
N LEU A 112 10.17 -4.93 -0.05
CA LEU A 112 9.25 -4.62 -1.12
C LEU A 112 8.21 -3.63 -0.60
N TYR A 113 7.93 -2.55 -1.34
CA TYR A 113 7.03 -1.53 -0.83
C TYR A 113 6.04 -0.98 -1.85
N ALA A 114 4.88 -0.58 -1.36
CA ALA A 114 3.88 0.14 -2.14
C ALA A 114 4.29 1.60 -2.34
N SER A 115 4.71 1.96 -3.55
CA SER A 115 4.63 3.32 -4.07
C SER A 115 3.23 3.54 -4.69
N SER A 116 3.07 4.53 -5.55
CA SER A 116 1.76 4.85 -6.12
C SER A 116 1.91 5.56 -7.46
N ALA A 117 0.98 5.32 -8.39
CA ALA A 117 0.84 6.13 -9.58
C ALA A 117 0.53 7.61 -9.29
N ALA A 118 0.07 7.95 -8.07
CA ALA A 118 -0.12 9.33 -7.63
C ALA A 118 1.17 10.17 -7.66
N VAL A 119 2.34 9.55 -7.77
CA VAL A 119 3.63 10.25 -7.92
C VAL A 119 3.76 10.94 -9.28
N TYR A 120 3.06 10.46 -10.30
CA TYR A 120 3.08 11.04 -11.65
C TYR A 120 2.22 12.30 -11.80
N GLY A 121 1.19 12.45 -10.98
CA GLY A 121 0.23 13.55 -11.08
C GLY A 121 -0.64 13.47 -12.34
N GLU A 122 -0.74 14.56 -13.10
CA GLU A 122 -1.54 14.68 -14.33
C GLU A 122 -0.72 14.43 -15.62
N GLY A 123 0.49 13.93 -15.48
CA GLY A 123 1.35 13.72 -16.66
C GLY A 123 0.76 12.69 -17.62
N PRO A 124 0.96 12.88 -18.96
CA PRO A 124 0.49 11.93 -19.96
C PRO A 124 1.37 10.68 -20.05
N GLU A 125 2.54 10.71 -19.43
CA GLU A 125 3.54 9.63 -19.48
C GLU A 125 3.84 9.09 -18.09
N PHE A 126 3.85 7.76 -17.97
CA PHE A 126 4.02 7.04 -16.72
C PHE A 126 5.31 6.20 -16.76
N VAL A 127 6.43 6.91 -16.84
CA VAL A 127 7.78 6.32 -16.87
C VAL A 127 8.44 6.54 -15.52
N GLU A 128 9.19 5.54 -15.04
CA GLU A 128 9.87 5.56 -13.73
C GLU A 128 11.12 6.48 -13.73
N SER A 129 10.96 7.68 -14.30
CA SER A 129 11.98 8.73 -14.35
C SER A 129 11.51 10.00 -13.66
N ARG A 130 12.45 10.72 -13.05
CA ARG A 130 12.17 11.90 -12.22
C ARG A 130 11.42 13.01 -12.96
N GLU A 131 11.62 13.16 -14.24
CA GLU A 131 11.00 14.20 -15.08
C GLU A 131 9.48 14.05 -15.22
N TYR A 132 8.97 12.81 -15.07
CA TYR A 132 7.54 12.49 -15.15
C TYR A 132 6.82 12.54 -13.79
N GLU A 133 7.52 12.86 -12.71
CA GLU A 133 7.01 12.82 -11.36
C GLU A 133 6.60 14.21 -10.87
N LYS A 134 5.28 14.46 -10.74
CA LYS A 134 4.70 15.73 -10.31
C LYS A 134 3.45 15.49 -9.45
N PRO A 135 3.60 15.01 -8.21
CA PRO A 135 2.45 14.69 -7.36
C PRO A 135 1.57 15.92 -7.09
N LEU A 136 0.24 15.72 -7.07
CA LEU A 136 -0.77 16.77 -6.93
C LEU A 136 -1.32 16.96 -5.52
N ASN A 137 -1.06 16.02 -4.63
CA ASN A 137 -1.53 16.06 -3.25
C ASN A 137 -0.46 15.55 -2.30
N VAL A 138 -0.67 15.76 -1.00
CA VAL A 138 0.32 15.38 0.02
C VAL A 138 0.50 13.86 0.12
N TYR A 139 -0.51 13.06 -0.21
CA TYR A 139 -0.36 11.61 -0.32
C TYR A 139 0.65 11.23 -1.42
N GLY A 140 0.41 11.70 -2.65
CA GLY A 140 1.34 11.48 -3.76
C GLY A 140 2.74 12.01 -3.45
N TYR A 141 2.82 13.18 -2.79
CA TYR A 141 4.09 13.77 -2.37
C TYR A 141 4.82 12.90 -1.33
N SER A 142 4.12 12.30 -0.37
CA SER A 142 4.73 11.41 0.63
C SER A 142 5.36 10.17 -0.02
N LYS A 143 4.68 9.56 -0.99
CA LYS A 143 5.18 8.42 -1.77
C LYS A 143 6.35 8.83 -2.67
N PHE A 144 6.21 9.97 -3.35
CA PHE A 144 7.28 10.54 -4.16
C PHE A 144 8.56 10.78 -3.33
N GLN A 145 8.45 11.38 -2.16
CA GLN A 145 9.62 11.64 -1.30
C GLN A 145 10.28 10.34 -0.83
N PHE A 146 9.50 9.31 -0.55
CA PHE A 146 10.07 8.01 -0.21
C PHE A 146 10.77 7.38 -1.41
N ASP A 147 10.21 7.43 -2.63
CA ASP A 147 10.89 6.99 -3.85
C ASP A 147 12.21 7.75 -4.06
N GLN A 148 12.25 9.09 -3.81
CA GLN A 148 13.50 9.86 -3.90
C GLN A 148 14.53 9.43 -2.86
N TYR A 149 14.10 9.10 -1.64
CA TYR A 149 14.97 8.58 -0.60
C TYR A 149 15.57 7.23 -1.02
N VAL A 150 14.73 6.31 -1.48
CA VAL A 150 15.16 4.99 -1.98
C VAL A 150 16.17 5.13 -3.12
N ARG A 151 15.90 5.97 -4.12
CA ARG A 151 16.83 6.19 -5.25
C ARG A 151 18.23 6.59 -4.80
N ARG A 152 18.35 7.41 -3.75
CA ARG A 152 19.64 7.85 -3.24
C ARG A 152 20.43 6.76 -2.54
N ILE A 153 19.75 5.87 -1.84
CA ILE A 153 20.39 4.80 -1.05
C ILE A 153 20.53 3.49 -1.82
N LEU A 154 19.71 3.25 -2.85
CA LEU A 154 19.68 2.02 -3.62
C LEU A 154 21.05 1.57 -4.15
N PRO A 155 21.93 2.47 -4.65
CA PRO A 155 23.28 2.08 -5.10
C PRO A 155 24.18 1.51 -3.99
N LEU A 156 23.82 1.71 -2.72
CA LEU A 156 24.55 1.23 -1.55
C LEU A 156 23.87 0.04 -0.86
N ALA A 157 22.69 -0.34 -1.32
CA ALA A 157 21.93 -1.43 -0.72
C ALA A 157 22.60 -2.79 -1.03
N GLU A 158 22.75 -3.61 0.00
CA GLU A 158 23.28 -4.97 -0.12
C GLU A 158 22.15 -6.03 -0.11
N SER A 159 20.89 -5.61 -0.01
CA SER A 159 19.70 -6.44 -0.11
C SER A 159 18.76 -5.90 -1.16
N GLN A 160 17.83 -6.73 -1.60
CA GLN A 160 16.82 -6.32 -2.59
C GLN A 160 15.92 -5.24 -2.03
N VAL A 161 15.73 -4.15 -2.77
CA VAL A 161 14.72 -3.13 -2.52
C VAL A 161 13.92 -2.92 -3.79
N ALA A 162 12.59 -3.10 -3.73
CA ALA A 162 11.71 -2.91 -4.87
C ALA A 162 10.47 -2.09 -4.48
N GLY A 163 10.19 -1.05 -5.26
CA GLY A 163 9.01 -0.19 -5.08
C GLY A 163 8.04 -0.37 -6.25
N PHE A 164 6.77 -0.60 -5.95
CA PHE A 164 5.72 -0.81 -6.94
C PHE A 164 4.80 0.41 -7.01
N ARG A 165 4.71 1.06 -8.15
CA ARG A 165 3.82 2.20 -8.39
C ARG A 165 2.45 1.71 -8.82
N TYR A 166 1.68 1.25 -7.85
CA TYR A 166 0.35 0.73 -8.11
C TYR A 166 -0.56 1.79 -8.73
N PHE A 167 -1.22 1.44 -9.81
CA PHE A 167 -2.34 2.17 -10.39
C PHE A 167 -3.63 1.84 -9.64
N ASN A 168 -4.79 1.76 -10.30
CA ASN A 168 -6.04 1.52 -9.61
C ASN A 168 -6.22 0.02 -9.37
N VAL A 169 -5.65 -0.48 -8.28
CA VAL A 169 -5.83 -1.87 -7.87
C VAL A 169 -7.28 -2.10 -7.45
N TYR A 170 -7.88 -3.19 -7.90
CA TYR A 170 -9.22 -3.61 -7.55
C TYR A 170 -9.29 -5.11 -7.28
N GLY A 171 -10.31 -5.54 -6.50
CA GLY A 171 -10.51 -6.96 -6.22
C GLY A 171 -11.17 -7.22 -4.86
N PRO A 172 -11.13 -8.45 -4.35
CA PRO A 172 -11.69 -8.81 -3.04
C PRO A 172 -10.97 -8.08 -1.90
N ARG A 173 -11.67 -7.90 -0.77
CA ARG A 173 -11.19 -7.30 0.49
C ARG A 173 -11.09 -5.76 0.49
N GLU A 174 -11.83 -5.08 -0.42
CA GLU A 174 -11.94 -3.62 -0.44
C GLU A 174 -13.02 -3.04 0.48
N GLN A 175 -13.89 -3.85 1.07
CA GLN A 175 -15.12 -3.42 1.76
C GLN A 175 -14.90 -2.41 2.89
N HIS A 176 -13.74 -2.39 3.52
CA HIS A 176 -13.39 -1.47 4.60
C HIS A 176 -12.96 -0.08 4.13
N LYS A 177 -12.73 0.11 2.83
CA LYS A 177 -12.15 1.34 2.26
C LYS A 177 -13.16 2.48 2.08
N GLY A 178 -14.46 2.22 2.19
CA GLY A 178 -15.49 3.25 2.02
C GLY A 178 -15.34 4.00 0.69
N ASP A 179 -15.23 5.33 0.77
CA ASP A 179 -15.08 6.18 -0.41
C ASP A 179 -13.75 5.99 -1.16
N MET A 180 -12.76 5.42 -0.52
CA MET A 180 -11.47 5.10 -1.14
C MET A 180 -11.43 3.74 -1.83
N ALA A 181 -12.55 2.99 -1.85
CA ALA A 181 -12.67 1.76 -2.62
C ALA A 181 -12.62 2.04 -4.12
N SER A 182 -12.14 1.07 -4.89
CA SER A 182 -12.04 1.19 -6.35
C SER A 182 -13.40 1.47 -7.01
N VAL A 183 -13.37 2.11 -8.16
CA VAL A 183 -14.60 2.32 -8.97
C VAL A 183 -15.22 0.97 -9.33
N ALA A 184 -14.40 -0.02 -9.69
CA ALA A 184 -14.88 -1.37 -9.99
C ALA A 184 -15.69 -1.97 -8.83
N PHE A 185 -15.19 -1.88 -7.59
CA PHE A 185 -15.90 -2.34 -6.40
C PHE A 185 -17.22 -1.59 -6.18
N LYS A 186 -17.20 -0.26 -6.31
CA LYS A 186 -18.40 0.57 -6.15
C LYS A 186 -19.50 0.22 -7.17
N LEU A 187 -19.13 0.10 -8.44
CA LEU A 187 -20.05 -0.26 -9.51
C LEU A 187 -20.61 -1.67 -9.31
N HIS A 188 -19.76 -2.63 -8.95
CA HIS A 188 -20.18 -3.99 -8.63
C HIS A 188 -21.22 -4.01 -7.49
N ARG A 189 -20.99 -3.23 -6.42
CA ARG A 189 -21.92 -3.09 -5.30
C ARG A 189 -23.27 -2.54 -5.72
N GLN A 190 -23.31 -1.52 -6.59
CA GLN A 190 -24.56 -0.96 -7.13
C GLN A 190 -25.34 -2.01 -7.94
N ILE A 191 -24.64 -2.78 -8.80
CA ILE A 191 -25.25 -3.85 -9.59
C ILE A 191 -25.87 -4.92 -8.67
N LEU A 192 -25.15 -5.37 -7.65
CA LEU A 192 -25.67 -6.37 -6.69
C LEU A 192 -26.86 -5.86 -5.89
N ALA A 193 -26.93 -4.54 -5.62
CA ALA A 193 -28.06 -3.92 -4.96
C ALA A 193 -29.28 -3.69 -5.88
N GLY A 194 -29.18 -4.02 -7.16
CA GLY A 194 -30.23 -3.76 -8.15
C GLY A 194 -30.36 -2.27 -8.49
N GLU A 195 -29.35 -1.46 -8.18
CA GLU A 195 -29.34 -0.03 -8.49
C GLU A 195 -28.82 0.23 -9.89
N ASN A 196 -29.20 1.38 -10.46
CA ASN A 196 -28.58 1.88 -11.68
C ASN A 196 -27.15 2.31 -11.38
N VAL A 197 -26.22 1.89 -12.23
CA VAL A 197 -24.82 2.27 -12.14
C VAL A 197 -24.66 3.78 -12.34
N LYS A 198 -24.03 4.44 -11.39
CA LYS A 198 -23.74 5.89 -11.42
C LYS A 198 -22.32 6.11 -11.89
N LEU A 199 -22.16 6.68 -13.08
CA LEU A 199 -20.88 7.07 -13.65
C LEU A 199 -20.53 8.52 -13.26
N PHE A 200 -19.26 8.89 -13.41
CA PHE A 200 -18.81 10.26 -13.20
C PHE A 200 -19.43 11.21 -14.23
N GLY A 201 -19.74 12.44 -13.82
CA GLY A 201 -20.10 13.51 -14.72
C GLY A 201 -18.97 13.92 -15.67
N ALA A 202 -19.26 14.79 -16.61
CA ALA A 202 -18.23 15.36 -17.48
C ALA A 202 -17.21 16.15 -16.65
N TYR A 203 -15.93 15.87 -16.85
CA TYR A 203 -14.83 16.51 -16.13
C TYR A 203 -13.54 16.39 -16.94
N ASP A 204 -12.70 17.41 -16.88
CA ASP A 204 -11.34 17.42 -17.42
C ASP A 204 -11.26 17.00 -18.93
N GLY A 205 -12.17 17.54 -19.73
CA GLY A 205 -12.23 17.26 -21.17
C GLY A 205 -12.88 15.93 -21.57
N TYR A 206 -13.27 15.10 -20.59
CA TYR A 206 -14.02 13.87 -20.84
C TYR A 206 -15.53 14.12 -20.78
N GLU A 207 -16.27 13.50 -21.66
CA GLU A 207 -17.73 13.40 -21.54
C GLU A 207 -18.13 12.57 -20.33
N ALA A 208 -19.39 12.70 -19.87
CA ALA A 208 -19.91 11.95 -18.73
C ALA A 208 -19.75 10.43 -18.94
N GLY A 209 -19.10 9.78 -18.00
CA GLY A 209 -18.85 8.33 -18.01
C GLY A 209 -17.72 7.86 -18.93
N MET A 210 -17.03 8.76 -19.62
CA MET A 210 -15.97 8.43 -20.57
C MET A 210 -14.56 8.55 -19.98
N GLN A 211 -14.44 8.80 -18.66
CA GLN A 211 -13.14 8.87 -17.99
C GLN A 211 -12.45 7.49 -18.06
N SER A 212 -11.18 7.52 -18.45
CA SER A 212 -10.32 6.35 -18.54
C SER A 212 -9.45 6.21 -17.29
N ARG A 213 -9.16 4.97 -16.86
CA ARG A 213 -8.23 4.64 -15.79
C ARG A 213 -7.55 3.32 -16.11
N ASP A 214 -6.29 3.20 -15.70
CA ASP A 214 -5.59 1.92 -15.70
C ASP A 214 -5.94 1.13 -14.45
N PHE A 215 -6.41 -0.08 -14.64
CA PHE A 215 -6.80 -0.99 -13.56
C PHE A 215 -5.82 -2.17 -13.48
N VAL A 216 -5.49 -2.56 -12.25
CA VAL A 216 -4.69 -3.75 -11.95
C VAL A 216 -5.52 -4.66 -11.06
N TYR A 217 -5.73 -5.90 -11.48
CA TYR A 217 -6.42 -6.87 -10.63
C TYR A 217 -5.49 -7.32 -9.50
N ILE A 218 -6.05 -7.55 -8.32
CA ILE A 218 -5.23 -7.80 -7.12
C ILE A 218 -4.37 -9.07 -7.24
N ASP A 219 -4.82 -10.09 -7.95
CA ASP A 219 -4.02 -11.32 -8.14
C ASP A 219 -2.78 -11.09 -9.02
N ASP A 220 -2.77 -10.01 -9.83
CA ASP A 220 -1.58 -9.60 -10.60
C ASP A 220 -0.57 -8.83 -9.73
N VAL A 221 -0.97 -8.41 -8.52
CA VAL A 221 -0.12 -7.75 -7.52
C VAL A 221 0.52 -8.77 -6.58
N VAL A 222 -0.17 -9.87 -6.29
CA VAL A 222 0.22 -10.95 -5.36
C VAL A 222 1.09 -11.98 -6.04
#